data_69d10b6654498f98109bd4e5b5e4b739
#
_entry.id   69d10b6654498f98109bd4e5b5e4b739
#
_cell.length_a   1.000
_cell.length_b   1.000
_cell.length_c   1.000
_cell.angle_alpha   90.00
_cell.angle_beta   90.00
_cell.angle_gamma   90.00
#
_symmetry.space_group_name_H-M   'P 1'
#
loop_
_entity.id
_entity.type
_entity.pdbx_description
1 polymer ?
#
loop_
_entity_poly.entity_id
_entity_poly.type
_entity_poly.pdbx_seq_one_letter_code
_entity_poly.pdbx_strand_id
1 'polypeptide(L)'
;MVARQLVRAVRGSRSQEAFSRRLGYRSNPVADWEAGRRFPVAAEFLRACQLARIDVAGAFERFRPEEATALGEIDDDGVAAWLEALRGSTAINDLAERMEVSRYAISRWLKGTTRPRLPDFLKLVEVLTDRLSDLVAELVRIEEVPALAEVHRERHASRTLAFEEPWTEAILRVLETRAYRGLPAHLPGWIADRLGIGIDTERRCLERLAAAAVVARDEAGRWQPVGALTVDTRADPEGTLRLKHHWAGMGVQRATAPREGDMVSYNVVGVSRDDLERIREAHVRYFHEVRQIVANSEPVEVAALVNIQLMTWVQ
;
A
#
# COMPACT_ATOMS: atom_id res chain seq x y z
N MET A 1 0.03 6.06 20.07
CA MET A 1 1.43 5.61 20.29
C MET A 1 2.35 6.14 19.20
N VAL A 2 2.08 5.88 17.93
CA VAL A 2 2.91 6.28 16.77
C VAL A 2 3.27 7.78 16.78
N ALA A 3 2.27 8.67 16.87
CA ALA A 3 2.50 10.13 16.84
C ALA A 3 3.51 10.63 17.89
N ARG A 4 3.51 10.05 19.10
CA ARG A 4 4.49 10.40 20.17
C ARG A 4 5.90 9.97 19.80
N GLN A 5 6.07 8.78 19.28
CA GLN A 5 7.36 8.23 18.86
C GLN A 5 7.91 9.03 17.68
N LEU A 6 7.04 9.36 16.71
CA LEU A 6 7.41 10.13 15.54
C LEU A 6 7.87 11.56 15.91
N VAL A 7 7.17 12.26 16.82
CA VAL A 7 7.62 13.56 17.33
C VAL A 7 9.00 13.45 17.99
N ARG A 8 9.24 12.39 18.77
CA ARG A 8 10.54 12.14 19.42
C ARG A 8 11.65 11.89 18.40
N ALA A 9 11.37 11.08 17.36
CA ALA A 9 12.31 10.81 16.28
C ALA A 9 12.69 12.10 15.52
N VAL A 10 11.71 12.93 15.16
CA VAL A 10 11.95 14.22 14.49
C VAL A 10 12.75 15.21 15.38
N ARG A 11 12.51 15.23 16.68
CA ARG A 11 13.31 16.06 17.62
C ARG A 11 14.77 15.60 17.66
N GLY A 12 15.02 14.30 17.55
CA GLY A 12 16.34 13.70 17.64
C GLY A 12 16.98 13.92 19.03
N SER A 13 18.26 14.21 19.06
CA SER A 13 19.06 14.40 20.28
C SER A 13 18.80 15.73 21.02
N ARG A 14 18.04 16.66 20.44
CA ARG A 14 17.74 17.96 21.06
C ARG A 14 16.89 17.81 22.31
N SER A 15 17.01 18.71 23.29
CA SER A 15 16.03 18.76 24.40
C SER A 15 14.66 19.22 23.87
N GLN A 16 13.58 18.79 24.54
CA GLN A 16 12.21 19.19 24.21
C GLN A 16 12.04 20.72 24.19
N GLU A 17 12.66 21.41 25.17
CA GLU A 17 12.62 22.86 25.27
C GLU A 17 13.40 23.54 24.13
N ALA A 18 14.60 23.06 23.80
CA ALA A 18 15.38 23.59 22.70
C ALA A 18 14.65 23.41 21.35
N PHE A 19 13.97 22.28 21.15
CA PHE A 19 13.18 22.03 19.95
C PHE A 19 11.92 22.90 19.92
N SER A 20 11.21 23.08 21.06
CA SER A 20 10.08 24.01 21.18
C SER A 20 10.47 25.46 20.82
N ARG A 21 11.61 25.94 21.33
CA ARG A 21 12.14 27.27 20.98
C ARG A 21 12.46 27.40 19.48
N ARG A 22 13.03 26.37 18.87
CA ARG A 22 13.32 26.34 17.43
C ARG A 22 12.04 26.39 16.58
N LEU A 23 10.93 25.84 17.07
CA LEU A 23 9.61 25.94 16.47
C LEU A 23 8.93 27.30 16.70
N GLY A 24 9.57 28.24 17.42
CA GLY A 24 9.03 29.56 17.70
C GLY A 24 8.17 29.66 18.96
N TYR A 25 8.10 28.60 19.77
CA TYR A 25 7.30 28.62 21.00
C TYR A 25 8.05 29.21 22.17
N ARG A 26 7.35 29.99 22.99
CA ARG A 26 7.82 30.46 24.29
C ARG A 26 7.64 29.42 25.41
N SER A 27 6.65 28.54 25.27
CA SER A 27 6.38 27.39 26.14
C SER A 27 7.05 26.12 25.61
N ASN A 28 6.81 24.98 26.27
CA ASN A 28 7.34 23.68 25.82
C ASN A 28 6.24 22.71 25.37
N PRO A 29 5.55 22.97 24.22
CA PRO A 29 4.50 22.09 23.71
C PRO A 29 5.04 20.71 23.29
N VAL A 30 6.32 20.59 22.94
CA VAL A 30 6.94 19.31 22.57
C VAL A 30 6.87 18.31 23.72
N ALA A 31 6.98 18.77 24.98
CA ALA A 31 6.78 17.90 26.14
C ALA A 31 5.36 17.31 26.20
N ASP A 32 4.34 18.12 25.86
CA ASP A 32 2.96 17.65 25.79
C ASP A 32 2.73 16.69 24.62
N TRP A 33 3.36 16.96 23.46
CA TRP A 33 3.26 16.09 22.28
C TRP A 33 3.89 14.71 22.55
N GLU A 34 5.06 14.66 23.13
CA GLU A 34 5.74 13.41 23.49
C GLU A 34 5.05 12.66 24.63
N ALA A 35 4.42 13.38 25.55
CA ALA A 35 3.59 12.79 26.60
C ALA A 35 2.22 12.29 26.08
N GLY A 36 1.79 12.77 24.90
CA GLY A 36 0.49 12.43 24.31
C GLY A 36 -0.69 13.21 24.92
N ARG A 37 -0.44 14.28 25.69
CA ARG A 37 -1.49 15.14 26.23
C ARG A 37 -2.12 16.03 25.17
N ARG A 38 -1.31 16.48 24.21
CA ARG A 38 -1.73 17.25 23.04
C ARG A 38 -0.90 16.82 21.84
N PHE A 39 -1.35 17.18 20.64
CA PHE A 39 -0.58 16.95 19.41
C PHE A 39 -0.62 18.18 18.53
N PRO A 40 0.44 18.41 17.73
CA PRO A 40 0.45 19.45 16.71
C PRO A 40 -0.61 19.14 15.64
N VAL A 41 -1.02 20.14 14.88
CA VAL A 41 -1.70 19.88 13.60
C VAL A 41 -0.71 19.32 12.58
N ALA A 42 -1.22 18.63 11.55
CA ALA A 42 -0.36 17.96 10.58
C ALA A 42 0.66 18.90 9.92
N ALA A 43 0.22 20.06 9.43
CA ALA A 43 1.11 21.05 8.82
C ALA A 43 2.19 21.56 9.78
N GLU A 44 1.83 21.78 11.04
CA GLU A 44 2.80 22.18 12.07
C GLU A 44 3.88 21.10 12.30
N PHE A 45 3.46 19.83 12.33
CA PHE A 45 4.38 18.71 12.44
C PHE A 45 5.30 18.60 11.21
N LEU A 46 4.77 18.74 9.99
CA LEU A 46 5.59 18.69 8.77
C LEU A 46 6.58 19.85 8.70
N ARG A 47 6.18 21.06 9.14
CA ARG A 47 7.12 22.19 9.31
C ARG A 47 8.20 21.90 10.36
N ALA A 48 7.84 21.20 11.45
CA ALA A 48 8.84 20.75 12.43
C ALA A 48 9.85 19.77 11.82
N CYS A 49 9.42 18.88 10.92
CA CYS A 49 10.30 18.01 10.14
C CYS A 49 11.27 18.83 9.28
N GLN A 50 10.80 19.84 8.54
CA GLN A 50 11.67 20.73 7.74
C GLN A 50 12.70 21.46 8.61
N LEU A 51 12.28 22.00 9.76
CA LEU A 51 13.19 22.63 10.71
C LEU A 51 14.20 21.65 11.30
N ALA A 52 13.86 20.37 11.38
CA ALA A 52 14.80 19.30 11.72
C ALA A 52 15.71 18.88 10.55
N ARG A 53 15.57 19.52 9.37
CA ARG A 53 16.29 19.25 8.11
C ARG A 53 15.88 17.92 7.45
N ILE A 54 14.65 17.49 7.65
CA ILE A 54 14.05 16.37 6.92
C ILE A 54 13.50 16.91 5.60
N ASP A 55 13.83 16.25 4.51
CA ASP A 55 13.31 16.55 3.19
C ASP A 55 11.86 16.03 3.07
N VAL A 56 10.90 16.84 3.52
CA VAL A 56 9.48 16.47 3.53
C VAL A 56 8.94 16.35 2.11
N ALA A 57 9.28 17.26 1.19
CA ALA A 57 8.79 17.22 -0.18
C ALA A 57 9.25 15.95 -0.89
N GLY A 58 10.56 15.64 -0.83
CA GLY A 58 11.10 14.41 -1.38
C GLY A 58 10.55 13.15 -0.70
N ALA A 59 10.25 13.19 0.61
CA ALA A 59 9.61 12.07 1.30
C ALA A 59 8.21 11.78 0.76
N PHE A 60 7.41 12.83 0.52
CA PHE A 60 6.08 12.68 -0.06
C PHE A 60 6.12 12.24 -1.52
N GLU A 61 7.10 12.73 -2.29
CA GLU A 61 7.33 12.32 -3.67
C GLU A 61 7.71 10.83 -3.76
N ARG A 62 8.62 10.33 -2.92
CA ARG A 62 8.97 8.91 -2.86
C ARG A 62 7.83 8.04 -2.36
N PHE A 63 7.01 8.56 -1.43
CA PHE A 63 5.85 7.84 -0.91
C PHE A 63 4.73 7.70 -1.92
N ARG A 64 4.33 8.82 -2.58
CA ARG A 64 3.21 8.88 -3.54
C ARG A 64 3.48 9.96 -4.59
N PRO A 65 4.22 9.64 -5.67
CA PRO A 65 4.63 10.64 -6.67
C PRO A 65 3.47 11.39 -7.34
N GLU A 66 2.37 10.67 -7.63
CA GLU A 66 1.21 11.23 -8.32
C GLU A 66 0.48 12.28 -7.48
N GLU A 67 0.39 12.06 -6.17
CA GLU A 67 -0.31 12.95 -5.24
C GLU A 67 0.63 13.98 -4.59
N ALA A 68 1.94 13.80 -4.67
CA ALA A 68 2.93 14.66 -4.00
C ALA A 68 2.86 16.12 -4.47
N THR A 69 2.58 16.35 -5.75
CA THR A 69 2.44 17.69 -6.32
C THR A 69 1.30 18.50 -5.69
N ALA A 70 0.28 17.82 -5.16
CA ALA A 70 -0.85 18.48 -4.48
C ALA A 70 -0.47 19.07 -3.11
N LEU A 71 0.64 18.61 -2.49
CA LEU A 71 1.11 19.15 -1.22
C LEU A 71 1.53 20.62 -1.36
N GLY A 72 2.15 21.01 -2.50
CA GLY A 72 2.61 22.37 -2.75
C GLY A 72 3.49 22.91 -1.62
N GLU A 73 3.03 23.95 -0.94
CA GLU A 73 3.64 24.46 0.28
C GLU A 73 3.25 23.59 1.48
N ILE A 74 4.16 23.51 2.47
CA ILE A 74 3.89 22.76 3.71
C ILE A 74 3.14 23.65 4.69
N ASP A 75 1.85 23.81 4.41
CA ASP A 75 0.89 24.54 5.24
C ASP A 75 -0.43 23.75 5.37
N ASP A 76 -1.45 24.40 5.93
CA ASP A 76 -2.73 23.73 6.17
C ASP A 76 -3.49 23.44 4.88
N ASP A 77 -3.39 24.31 3.88
CA ASP A 77 -4.05 24.17 2.58
C ASP A 77 -3.36 23.08 1.74
N GLY A 78 -2.03 23.05 1.73
CA GLY A 78 -1.25 21.99 1.07
C GLY A 78 -1.54 20.61 1.66
N VAL A 79 -1.60 20.49 2.99
CA VAL A 79 -1.97 19.23 3.65
C VAL A 79 -3.39 18.79 3.27
N ALA A 80 -4.35 19.72 3.23
CA ALA A 80 -5.73 19.41 2.85
C ALA A 80 -5.81 18.98 1.37
N ALA A 81 -5.14 19.67 0.47
CA ALA A 81 -5.08 19.35 -0.96
C ALA A 81 -4.44 17.98 -1.19
N TRP A 82 -3.35 17.65 -0.49
CA TRP A 82 -2.71 16.35 -0.58
C TRP A 82 -3.61 15.23 -0.05
N LEU A 83 -4.29 15.43 1.08
CA LEU A 83 -5.24 14.46 1.63
C LEU A 83 -6.42 14.22 0.69
N GLU A 84 -6.92 15.26 0.02
CA GLU A 84 -7.99 15.14 -0.99
C GLU A 84 -7.51 14.38 -2.22
N ALA A 85 -6.31 14.65 -2.71
CA ALA A 85 -5.69 13.88 -3.80
C ALA A 85 -5.51 12.41 -3.40
N LEU A 86 -5.04 12.16 -2.18
CA LEU A 86 -4.83 10.81 -1.64
C LEU A 86 -6.15 10.04 -1.50
N ARG A 87 -7.25 10.72 -1.14
CA ARG A 87 -8.59 10.15 -1.05
C ARG A 87 -9.06 9.61 -2.41
N GLY A 88 -8.78 10.33 -3.48
CA GLY A 88 -9.24 9.98 -4.82
C GLY A 88 -10.75 9.75 -4.87
N SER A 89 -11.18 8.57 -5.30
CA SER A 89 -12.60 8.19 -5.42
C SER A 89 -13.21 7.60 -4.15
N THR A 90 -12.45 7.44 -3.06
CA THR A 90 -12.95 6.85 -1.80
C THR A 90 -14.05 7.72 -1.21
N ALA A 91 -15.21 7.13 -0.90
CA ALA A 91 -16.35 7.86 -0.37
C ALA A 91 -16.08 8.38 1.06
N ILE A 92 -16.54 9.62 1.35
CA ILE A 92 -16.33 10.23 2.67
C ILE A 92 -17.01 9.42 3.79
N ASN A 93 -18.15 8.77 3.50
CA ASN A 93 -18.85 7.95 4.48
C ASN A 93 -18.02 6.72 4.88
N ASP A 94 -17.40 6.04 3.91
CA ASP A 94 -16.54 4.88 4.16
C ASP A 94 -15.30 5.26 4.98
N LEU A 95 -14.71 6.42 4.67
CA LEU A 95 -13.61 6.96 5.47
C LEU A 95 -14.04 7.27 6.91
N ALA A 96 -15.20 7.90 7.07
CA ALA A 96 -15.73 8.27 8.37
C ALA A 96 -15.97 7.03 9.25
N GLU A 97 -16.52 5.96 8.69
CA GLU A 97 -16.71 4.68 9.35
C GLU A 97 -15.38 4.05 9.75
N ARG A 98 -14.44 3.89 8.82
CA ARG A 98 -13.09 3.33 9.07
C ARG A 98 -12.27 4.14 10.06
N MET A 99 -12.44 5.46 10.05
CA MET A 99 -11.79 6.40 10.97
C MET A 99 -12.46 6.47 12.34
N GLU A 100 -13.71 5.99 12.48
CA GLU A 100 -14.56 6.13 13.67
C GLU A 100 -14.80 7.62 14.06
N VAL A 101 -14.98 8.47 13.05
CA VAL A 101 -15.27 9.91 13.22
C VAL A 101 -16.47 10.32 12.39
N SER A 102 -17.00 11.50 12.64
CA SER A 102 -18.12 12.01 11.84
C SER A 102 -17.70 12.33 10.40
N ARG A 103 -18.57 12.08 9.42
CA ARG A 103 -18.35 12.49 8.03
C ARG A 103 -18.07 14.00 7.88
N TYR A 104 -18.60 14.80 8.79
CA TYR A 104 -18.37 16.24 8.81
C TYR A 104 -16.93 16.60 9.21
N ALA A 105 -16.30 15.81 10.09
CA ALA A 105 -14.91 15.99 10.44
C ALA A 105 -14.01 15.70 9.22
N ILE A 106 -14.21 14.56 8.55
CA ILE A 106 -13.48 14.22 7.32
C ILE A 106 -13.65 15.31 6.26
N SER A 107 -14.91 15.69 5.96
CA SER A 107 -15.19 16.72 4.95
C SER A 107 -14.50 18.05 5.25
N ARG A 108 -14.42 18.45 6.53
CA ARG A 108 -13.75 19.70 6.93
C ARG A 108 -12.23 19.61 6.84
N TRP A 109 -11.64 18.45 7.14
CA TRP A 109 -10.20 18.22 6.98
C TRP A 109 -9.78 18.29 5.51
N LEU A 110 -10.52 17.60 4.62
CA LEU A 110 -10.26 17.57 3.18
C LEU A 110 -10.46 18.94 2.51
N LYS A 111 -11.37 19.78 3.04
CA LYS A 111 -11.60 21.16 2.55
C LYS A 111 -10.70 22.21 3.22
N GLY A 112 -9.79 21.82 4.11
CA GLY A 112 -8.95 22.77 4.85
C GLY A 112 -9.67 23.66 5.88
N THR A 113 -11.02 23.51 6.05
CA THR A 113 -11.77 24.33 7.00
C THR A 113 -11.47 24.02 8.46
N THR A 114 -11.01 22.83 8.76
CA THR A 114 -10.41 22.46 10.04
C THR A 114 -9.14 21.61 9.79
N ARG A 115 -8.27 21.58 10.77
CA ARG A 115 -6.92 21.02 10.68
C ARG A 115 -6.88 19.68 11.38
N PRO A 116 -6.51 18.55 10.72
CA PRO A 116 -6.32 17.30 11.41
C PRO A 116 -5.13 17.39 12.36
N ARG A 117 -5.27 16.87 13.57
CA ARG A 117 -4.16 16.64 14.48
C ARG A 117 -3.26 15.54 13.96
N LEU A 118 -2.00 15.51 14.37
CA LEU A 118 -1.06 14.49 13.90
C LEU A 118 -1.61 13.05 14.02
N PRO A 119 -2.25 12.61 15.11
CA PRO A 119 -2.83 11.27 15.16
C PRO A 119 -3.91 11.02 14.11
N ASP A 120 -4.79 12.01 13.85
CA ASP A 120 -5.86 11.90 12.87
C ASP A 120 -5.29 11.87 11.44
N PHE A 121 -4.28 12.71 11.18
CA PHE A 121 -3.54 12.71 9.91
C PHE A 121 -2.90 11.34 9.65
N LEU A 122 -2.17 10.78 10.62
CA LEU A 122 -1.54 9.47 10.48
C LEU A 122 -2.57 8.35 10.28
N LYS A 123 -3.70 8.41 11.00
CA LYS A 123 -4.81 7.45 10.83
C LYS A 123 -5.46 7.58 9.44
N LEU A 124 -5.64 8.81 8.92
CA LEU A 124 -6.12 9.03 7.55
C LEU A 124 -5.17 8.41 6.51
N VAL A 125 -3.87 8.64 6.64
CA VAL A 125 -2.88 8.05 5.73
C VAL A 125 -2.94 6.52 5.76
N GLU A 126 -3.03 5.91 6.95
CA GLU A 126 -3.15 4.46 7.07
C GLU A 126 -4.44 3.95 6.43
N VAL A 127 -5.58 4.57 6.73
CA VAL A 127 -6.89 4.15 6.19
C VAL A 127 -6.96 4.29 4.67
N LEU A 128 -6.36 5.33 4.10
CA LEU A 128 -6.37 5.59 2.66
C LEU A 128 -5.37 4.75 1.88
N THR A 129 -4.25 4.37 2.50
CA THR A 129 -3.12 3.79 1.76
C THR A 129 -2.68 2.43 2.25
N ASP A 130 -2.99 2.08 3.50
CA ASP A 130 -2.42 0.93 4.21
C ASP A 130 -0.87 0.95 4.24
N ARG A 131 -0.27 2.17 4.19
CA ARG A 131 1.18 2.40 4.02
C ARG A 131 1.75 3.45 4.96
N LEU A 132 1.14 3.67 6.11
CA LEU A 132 1.67 4.64 7.09
C LEU A 132 3.14 4.38 7.43
N SER A 133 3.51 3.11 7.61
CA SER A 133 4.88 2.74 7.93
C SER A 133 5.89 3.18 6.86
N ASP A 134 5.48 3.19 5.58
CA ASP A 134 6.34 3.64 4.48
C ASP A 134 6.52 5.16 4.53
N LEU A 135 5.44 5.94 4.68
CA LEU A 135 5.56 7.39 4.84
C LEU A 135 6.46 7.76 6.03
N VAL A 136 6.31 7.05 7.15
CA VAL A 136 7.14 7.29 8.34
C VAL A 136 8.61 6.94 8.08
N ALA A 137 8.89 5.86 7.33
CA ALA A 137 10.25 5.46 6.96
C ALA A 137 10.93 6.49 6.02
N GLU A 138 10.15 7.21 5.20
CA GLU A 138 10.67 8.32 4.38
C GLU A 138 11.00 9.58 5.20
N LEU A 139 10.33 9.78 6.34
CA LEU A 139 10.56 10.95 7.19
C LEU A 139 11.64 10.74 8.26
N VAL A 140 11.71 9.55 8.85
CA VAL A 140 12.63 9.22 9.93
C VAL A 140 13.11 7.76 9.81
N ARG A 141 14.18 7.41 10.51
CA ARG A 141 14.56 6.00 10.63
C ARG A 141 13.44 5.23 11.32
N ILE A 142 12.93 4.20 10.67
CA ILE A 142 11.74 3.47 11.14
C ILE A 142 11.97 2.81 12.51
N GLU A 143 13.22 2.46 12.83
CA GLU A 143 13.61 1.89 14.13
C GLU A 143 13.38 2.86 15.29
N GLU A 144 13.32 4.17 15.01
CA GLU A 144 12.99 5.20 15.99
C GLU A 144 11.49 5.29 16.31
N VAL A 145 10.68 4.53 15.54
CA VAL A 145 9.22 4.41 15.72
C VAL A 145 8.83 2.94 15.93
N PRO A 146 9.16 2.33 17.09
CA PRO A 146 8.98 0.89 17.34
C PRO A 146 7.56 0.39 17.08
N ALA A 147 6.55 1.25 17.26
CA ALA A 147 5.16 0.90 16.98
C ALA A 147 4.87 0.56 15.50
N LEU A 148 5.75 0.93 14.57
CA LEU A 148 5.64 0.65 13.15
C LEU A 148 6.79 -0.20 12.60
N ALA A 149 7.89 -0.31 13.32
CA ALA A 149 9.12 -0.94 12.81
C ALA A 149 8.92 -2.42 12.43
N GLU A 150 8.13 -3.16 13.21
CA GLU A 150 7.85 -4.58 12.92
C GLU A 150 6.95 -4.72 11.69
N VAL A 151 5.82 -4.02 11.67
CA VAL A 151 4.89 -4.01 10.52
C VAL A 151 5.59 -3.56 9.23
N HIS A 152 6.44 -2.54 9.31
CA HIS A 152 7.23 -2.07 8.16
C HIS A 152 8.17 -3.15 7.65
N ARG A 153 8.88 -3.85 8.55
CA ARG A 153 9.81 -4.93 8.20
C ARG A 153 9.10 -6.10 7.53
N GLU A 154 7.96 -6.52 8.09
CA GLU A 154 7.14 -7.59 7.51
C GLU A 154 6.60 -7.20 6.13
N ARG A 155 6.04 -6.01 6.00
CA ARG A 155 5.53 -5.48 4.72
C ARG A 155 6.64 -5.36 3.67
N HIS A 156 7.82 -4.87 4.07
CA HIS A 156 8.96 -4.74 3.17
C HIS A 156 9.48 -6.10 2.73
N ALA A 157 9.66 -7.05 3.65
CA ALA A 157 10.09 -8.41 3.34
C ALA A 157 9.09 -9.11 2.38
N SER A 158 7.80 -8.95 2.60
CA SER A 158 6.78 -9.54 1.72
C SER A 158 6.76 -8.93 0.31
N ARG A 159 6.98 -7.62 0.18
CA ARG A 159 7.08 -6.93 -1.12
C ARG A 159 8.32 -7.39 -1.90
N THR A 160 9.48 -7.41 -1.26
CA THR A 160 10.73 -7.89 -1.87
C THR A 160 10.56 -9.33 -2.35
N LEU A 161 9.90 -10.15 -1.54
CA LEU A 161 9.63 -11.53 -1.89
C LEU A 161 8.80 -11.68 -3.17
N ALA A 162 7.75 -10.89 -3.34
CA ALA A 162 6.92 -10.92 -4.55
C ALA A 162 7.71 -10.53 -5.82
N PHE A 163 8.67 -9.61 -5.71
CA PHE A 163 9.52 -9.22 -6.85
C PHE A 163 10.57 -10.27 -7.18
N GLU A 164 11.10 -10.99 -6.21
CA GLU A 164 12.10 -12.04 -6.39
C GLU A 164 11.48 -13.39 -6.81
N GLU A 165 10.30 -13.68 -6.25
CA GLU A 165 9.55 -14.93 -6.48
C GLU A 165 8.08 -14.60 -6.81
N PRO A 166 7.77 -14.21 -8.05
CA PRO A 166 6.41 -13.80 -8.45
C PRO A 166 5.31 -14.80 -8.12
N TRP A 167 5.64 -16.09 -8.13
CA TRP A 167 4.70 -17.17 -7.82
C TRP A 167 4.17 -17.14 -6.38
N THR A 168 4.85 -16.43 -5.46
CA THR A 168 4.37 -16.28 -4.07
C THR A 168 3.00 -15.62 -4.01
N GLU A 169 2.72 -14.66 -4.88
CA GLU A 169 1.42 -14.00 -4.95
C GLU A 169 0.31 -14.97 -5.42
N ALA A 170 0.57 -15.74 -6.48
CA ALA A 170 -0.38 -16.74 -6.98
C ALA A 170 -0.61 -17.86 -5.96
N ILE A 171 0.44 -18.33 -5.29
CA ILE A 171 0.35 -19.35 -4.25
C ILE A 171 -0.54 -18.86 -3.11
N LEU A 172 -0.38 -17.62 -2.64
CA LEU A 172 -1.24 -17.05 -1.60
C LEU A 172 -2.72 -17.07 -2.00
N ARG A 173 -3.03 -16.71 -3.25
CA ARG A 173 -4.44 -16.77 -3.73
C ARG A 173 -4.97 -18.20 -3.76
N VAL A 174 -4.14 -19.19 -4.11
CA VAL A 174 -4.53 -20.60 -4.07
C VAL A 174 -4.77 -21.09 -2.64
N LEU A 175 -3.96 -20.67 -1.66
CA LEU A 175 -4.14 -20.99 -0.24
C LEU A 175 -5.49 -20.48 0.33
N GLU A 176 -6.02 -19.39 -0.23
CA GLU A 176 -7.31 -18.80 0.17
C GLU A 176 -8.51 -19.59 -0.35
N THR A 177 -8.32 -20.42 -1.38
CA THR A 177 -9.43 -21.15 -2.03
C THR A 177 -10.08 -22.17 -1.10
N ARG A 178 -11.40 -22.30 -1.22
CA ARG A 178 -12.19 -23.33 -0.51
C ARG A 178 -11.65 -24.74 -0.75
N ALA A 179 -11.18 -25.02 -1.99
CA ALA A 179 -10.63 -26.32 -2.35
C ALA A 179 -9.35 -26.66 -1.55
N TYR A 180 -8.43 -25.69 -1.37
CA TYR A 180 -7.23 -25.88 -0.56
C TYR A 180 -7.55 -25.97 0.93
N ARG A 181 -8.41 -25.08 1.43
CA ARG A 181 -8.82 -25.06 2.85
C ARG A 181 -9.57 -26.31 3.27
N GLY A 182 -10.19 -27.02 2.33
CA GLY A 182 -10.89 -28.29 2.55
C GLY A 182 -9.98 -29.52 2.58
N LEU A 183 -8.69 -29.39 2.30
CA LEU A 183 -7.75 -30.50 2.40
C LEU A 183 -7.56 -30.95 3.85
N PRO A 184 -7.36 -32.24 4.13
CA PRO A 184 -7.06 -32.73 5.48
C PRO A 184 -5.70 -32.27 5.99
N ALA A 185 -4.72 -32.06 5.09
CA ALA A 185 -3.39 -31.52 5.34
C ALA A 185 -2.84 -30.94 4.03
N HIS A 186 -1.71 -30.23 4.11
CA HIS A 186 -0.98 -29.81 2.92
C HIS A 186 -0.42 -31.02 2.15
N LEU A 187 -0.76 -31.09 0.87
CA LEU A 187 -0.23 -32.11 -0.05
C LEU A 187 0.80 -31.44 -0.97
N PRO A 188 2.10 -31.80 -0.87
CA PRO A 188 3.12 -31.29 -1.77
C PRO A 188 2.77 -31.54 -3.25
N GLY A 189 2.92 -30.52 -4.09
CA GLY A 189 2.55 -30.59 -5.51
C GLY A 189 1.10 -30.22 -5.80
N TRP A 190 0.22 -30.15 -4.82
CA TRP A 190 -1.20 -29.84 -5.06
C TRP A 190 -1.41 -28.41 -5.60
N ILE A 191 -0.63 -27.46 -5.13
CA ILE A 191 -0.63 -26.06 -5.60
C ILE A 191 0.09 -26.01 -6.97
N ALA A 192 1.21 -26.69 -7.08
CA ALA A 192 2.02 -26.74 -8.29
C ALA A 192 1.22 -27.20 -9.50
N ASP A 193 0.44 -28.29 -9.38
CA ASP A 193 -0.42 -28.81 -10.44
C ASP A 193 -1.47 -27.77 -10.93
N ARG A 194 -2.03 -27.00 -10.02
CA ARG A 194 -3.05 -25.99 -10.34
C ARG A 194 -2.47 -24.76 -11.02
N LEU A 195 -1.32 -24.32 -10.57
CA LEU A 195 -0.62 -23.17 -11.15
C LEU A 195 0.17 -23.53 -12.41
N GLY A 196 0.45 -24.83 -12.63
CA GLY A 196 1.29 -25.31 -13.73
C GLY A 196 2.78 -24.99 -13.50
N ILE A 197 3.25 -25.09 -12.25
CA ILE A 197 4.64 -24.86 -11.86
C ILE A 197 5.27 -26.15 -11.34
N GLY A 198 6.59 -26.15 -11.19
CA GLY A 198 7.29 -27.29 -10.57
C GLY A 198 7.07 -27.36 -9.06
N ILE A 199 7.06 -28.58 -8.50
CA ILE A 199 6.92 -28.82 -7.06
C ILE A 199 8.03 -28.15 -6.25
N ASP A 200 9.25 -28.05 -6.80
CA ASP A 200 10.35 -27.33 -6.15
C ASP A 200 10.09 -25.81 -6.06
N THR A 201 9.40 -25.25 -7.04
CA THR A 201 8.97 -23.84 -7.00
C THR A 201 7.91 -23.64 -5.93
N GLU A 202 6.90 -24.53 -5.83
CA GLU A 202 5.92 -24.52 -4.76
C GLU A 202 6.60 -24.54 -3.39
N ARG A 203 7.48 -25.52 -3.17
CA ARG A 203 8.19 -25.68 -1.89
C ARG A 203 9.00 -24.45 -1.54
N ARG A 204 9.84 -23.96 -2.45
CA ARG A 204 10.69 -22.79 -2.26
C ARG A 204 9.86 -21.54 -1.93
N CYS A 205 8.79 -21.29 -2.65
CA CYS A 205 7.91 -20.15 -2.40
C CYS A 205 7.22 -20.24 -1.03
N LEU A 206 6.70 -21.41 -0.64
CA LEU A 206 6.09 -21.62 0.68
C LEU A 206 7.07 -21.43 1.82
N GLU A 207 8.31 -21.96 1.69
CA GLU A 207 9.38 -21.77 2.66
C GLU A 207 9.75 -20.27 2.81
N ARG A 208 9.85 -19.55 1.71
CA ARG A 208 10.15 -18.10 1.73
C ARG A 208 9.00 -17.28 2.30
N LEU A 209 7.75 -17.62 1.97
CA LEU A 209 6.56 -17.00 2.56
C LEU A 209 6.50 -17.23 4.07
N ALA A 210 6.85 -18.43 4.54
CA ALA A 210 6.90 -18.75 5.97
C ALA A 210 8.05 -18.00 6.68
N ALA A 211 9.23 -17.92 6.07
CA ALA A 211 10.36 -17.16 6.60
C ALA A 211 10.05 -15.65 6.71
N ALA A 212 9.21 -15.12 5.82
CA ALA A 212 8.72 -13.74 5.85
C ALA A 212 7.47 -13.54 6.76
N ALA A 213 7.06 -14.56 7.51
CA ALA A 213 5.86 -14.55 8.36
C ALA A 213 4.55 -14.19 7.63
N VAL A 214 4.48 -14.45 6.32
CA VAL A 214 3.29 -14.19 5.48
C VAL A 214 2.31 -15.36 5.56
N VAL A 215 2.83 -16.57 5.74
CA VAL A 215 2.03 -17.78 5.92
C VAL A 215 2.50 -18.53 7.17
N ALA A 216 1.58 -19.24 7.80
CA ALA A 216 1.85 -20.17 8.89
C ALA A 216 1.15 -21.51 8.64
N ARG A 217 1.56 -22.57 9.35
CA ARG A 217 0.82 -23.82 9.35
C ARG A 217 -0.27 -23.81 10.41
N ASP A 218 -1.46 -24.27 10.02
CA ASP A 218 -2.53 -24.52 10.98
C ASP A 218 -2.34 -25.86 11.71
N GLU A 219 -3.26 -26.21 12.62
CA GLU A 219 -3.22 -27.45 13.40
C GLU A 219 -3.28 -28.72 12.53
N ALA A 220 -3.86 -28.63 11.32
CA ALA A 220 -3.91 -29.72 10.36
C ALA A 220 -2.65 -29.76 9.45
N GLY A 221 -1.67 -28.88 9.66
CA GLY A 221 -0.45 -28.78 8.86
C GLY A 221 -0.66 -28.13 7.49
N ARG A 222 -1.79 -27.51 7.20
CA ARG A 222 -2.04 -26.72 5.98
C ARG A 222 -1.39 -25.35 6.13
N TRP A 223 -0.98 -24.78 5.02
CA TRP A 223 -0.52 -23.39 4.98
C TRP A 223 -1.72 -22.43 4.96
N GLN A 224 -1.66 -21.39 5.76
CA GLN A 224 -2.67 -20.33 5.78
C GLN A 224 -1.99 -18.97 5.77
N PRO A 225 -2.52 -17.98 5.03
CA PRO A 225 -2.09 -16.59 5.15
C PRO A 225 -2.35 -16.08 6.57
N VAL A 226 -1.34 -15.42 7.18
CA VAL A 226 -1.45 -14.79 8.51
C VAL A 226 -1.49 -13.29 8.44
N GLY A 227 -1.30 -12.72 7.24
CA GLY A 227 -1.37 -11.28 6.97
C GLY A 227 -1.75 -11.01 5.52
N ALA A 228 -2.18 -9.78 5.24
CA ALA A 228 -2.42 -9.34 3.88
C ALA A 228 -1.10 -9.09 3.15
N LEU A 229 -0.85 -9.78 2.05
CA LEU A 229 0.22 -9.43 1.13
C LEU A 229 -0.24 -8.27 0.25
N THR A 230 0.22 -7.06 0.55
CA THR A 230 -0.01 -5.90 -0.33
C THR A 230 1.24 -5.68 -1.16
N VAL A 231 1.21 -6.09 -2.43
CA VAL A 231 2.28 -5.77 -3.38
C VAL A 231 2.07 -4.35 -3.88
N ASP A 232 2.84 -3.41 -3.34
CA ASP A 232 2.85 -2.06 -3.88
C ASP A 232 3.92 -1.92 -4.96
N THR A 233 3.46 -1.95 -6.19
CA THR A 233 4.32 -1.85 -7.38
C THR A 233 4.95 -0.46 -7.59
N ARG A 234 4.63 0.55 -6.77
CA ARG A 234 5.15 1.91 -6.90
C ARG A 234 6.45 2.14 -6.13
N ALA A 235 6.71 1.33 -5.10
CA ALA A 235 7.89 1.49 -4.25
C ALA A 235 9.20 0.98 -4.89
N ASP A 236 9.11 0.05 -5.85
CA ASP A 236 10.25 -0.49 -6.61
C ASP A 236 9.90 -0.53 -8.11
N PRO A 237 10.27 0.48 -8.89
CA PRO A 237 9.99 0.53 -10.32
C PRO A 237 10.62 -0.62 -11.12
N GLU A 238 11.84 -1.03 -10.76
CA GLU A 238 12.52 -2.14 -11.46
C GLU A 238 11.89 -3.49 -11.10
N GLY A 239 11.64 -3.74 -9.82
CA GLY A 239 10.92 -4.92 -9.37
C GLY A 239 9.52 -5.01 -9.98
N THR A 240 8.84 -3.88 -10.06
CA THR A 240 7.54 -3.77 -10.74
C THR A 240 7.62 -4.15 -12.22
N LEU A 241 8.65 -3.69 -12.93
CA LEU A 241 8.84 -4.05 -14.32
C LEU A 241 9.11 -5.55 -14.48
N ARG A 242 9.96 -6.14 -13.62
CA ARG A 242 10.20 -7.59 -13.61
C ARG A 242 8.91 -8.38 -13.35
N LEU A 243 8.09 -7.95 -12.39
CA LEU A 243 6.82 -8.60 -12.05
C LEU A 243 5.82 -8.52 -13.21
N LYS A 244 5.67 -7.34 -13.81
CA LYS A 244 4.82 -7.14 -15.01
C LYS A 244 5.28 -8.00 -16.18
N HIS A 245 6.60 -8.08 -16.41
CA HIS A 245 7.18 -8.93 -17.46
C HIS A 245 6.88 -10.42 -17.20
N HIS A 246 7.04 -10.88 -15.96
CA HIS A 246 6.72 -12.26 -15.57
C HIS A 246 5.28 -12.62 -15.88
N TRP A 247 4.31 -11.80 -15.42
CA TRP A 247 2.89 -12.07 -15.62
C TRP A 247 2.46 -11.89 -17.08
N ALA A 248 3.08 -10.98 -17.83
CA ALA A 248 2.87 -10.87 -19.28
C ALA A 248 3.33 -12.15 -20.00
N GLY A 249 4.50 -12.69 -19.62
CA GLY A 249 5.02 -13.95 -20.13
C GLY A 249 4.08 -15.15 -19.87
N MET A 250 3.46 -15.19 -18.69
CA MET A 250 2.42 -16.17 -18.37
C MET A 250 1.20 -16.05 -19.29
N GLY A 251 0.78 -14.83 -19.61
CA GLY A 251 -0.30 -14.59 -20.58
C GLY A 251 0.04 -15.12 -21.97
N VAL A 252 1.27 -14.92 -22.43
CA VAL A 252 1.75 -15.46 -23.72
C VAL A 252 1.74 -16.99 -23.73
N GLN A 253 2.29 -17.62 -22.69
CA GLN A 253 2.27 -19.10 -22.57
C GLN A 253 0.83 -19.66 -22.57
N ARG A 254 -0.06 -19.00 -21.83
CA ARG A 254 -1.45 -19.43 -21.74
C ARG A 254 -2.21 -19.24 -23.06
N ALA A 255 -1.90 -18.20 -23.83
CA ALA A 255 -2.51 -17.96 -25.14
C ALA A 255 -2.18 -19.04 -26.17
N THR A 256 -1.03 -19.74 -26.02
CA THR A 256 -0.64 -20.85 -26.90
C THR A 256 -1.29 -22.21 -26.51
N ALA A 257 -1.71 -22.35 -25.25
CA ALA A 257 -2.36 -23.56 -24.72
C ALA A 257 -3.44 -23.15 -23.69
N PRO A 258 -4.56 -22.58 -24.14
CA PRO A 258 -5.60 -22.10 -23.25
C PRO A 258 -6.30 -23.26 -22.52
N ARG A 259 -6.67 -23.05 -21.27
CA ARG A 259 -7.51 -23.94 -20.49
C ARG A 259 -8.98 -23.53 -20.63
N GLU A 260 -9.89 -24.43 -20.28
CA GLU A 260 -11.31 -24.11 -20.21
C GLU A 260 -11.54 -22.91 -19.25
N GLY A 261 -12.28 -21.90 -19.72
CA GLY A 261 -12.54 -20.66 -18.98
C GLY A 261 -11.52 -19.55 -19.18
N ASP A 262 -10.36 -19.80 -19.82
CA ASP A 262 -9.41 -18.73 -20.15
C ASP A 262 -10.01 -17.82 -21.25
N MET A 263 -9.85 -16.50 -21.04
CA MET A 263 -10.25 -15.50 -22.02
C MET A 263 -9.00 -14.82 -22.60
N VAL A 264 -8.79 -14.96 -23.89
CA VAL A 264 -7.69 -14.30 -24.61
C VAL A 264 -8.30 -13.46 -25.72
N SER A 265 -8.10 -12.14 -25.65
CA SER A 265 -8.60 -11.21 -26.67
C SER A 265 -7.56 -10.18 -27.05
N TYR A 266 -7.63 -9.67 -28.28
CA TYR A 266 -6.83 -8.56 -28.73
C TYR A 266 -7.64 -7.67 -29.65
N ASN A 267 -7.26 -6.38 -29.70
CA ASN A 267 -7.76 -5.42 -30.66
C ASN A 267 -6.58 -4.60 -31.22
N VAL A 268 -6.51 -4.50 -32.55
CA VAL A 268 -5.59 -3.58 -33.22
C VAL A 268 -6.42 -2.47 -33.81
N VAL A 269 -6.25 -1.24 -33.31
CA VAL A 269 -7.11 -0.11 -33.67
C VAL A 269 -6.28 1.14 -33.99
N GLY A 270 -6.86 1.98 -34.85
CA GLY A 270 -6.40 3.36 -35.03
C GLY A 270 -7.40 4.30 -34.36
N VAL A 271 -6.93 5.19 -33.50
CA VAL A 271 -7.78 6.10 -32.72
C VAL A 271 -7.17 7.51 -32.66
N SER A 272 -8.00 8.51 -32.40
CA SER A 272 -7.54 9.85 -32.06
C SER A 272 -6.80 9.87 -30.72
N ARG A 273 -6.01 10.93 -30.43
CA ARG A 273 -5.37 11.11 -29.12
C ARG A 273 -6.40 11.18 -27.99
N ASP A 274 -7.50 11.88 -28.21
CA ASP A 274 -8.58 12.01 -27.23
C ASP A 274 -9.26 10.66 -26.94
N ASP A 275 -9.50 9.85 -27.97
CA ASP A 275 -10.07 8.52 -27.78
C ASP A 275 -9.08 7.56 -27.14
N LEU A 276 -7.77 7.71 -27.36
CA LEU A 276 -6.75 6.95 -26.65
C LEU A 276 -6.80 7.23 -25.12
N GLU A 277 -6.98 8.50 -24.71
CA GLU A 277 -7.18 8.84 -23.31
C GLU A 277 -8.45 8.22 -22.75
N ARG A 278 -9.56 8.23 -23.50
CA ARG A 278 -10.80 7.56 -23.09
C ARG A 278 -10.62 6.06 -22.92
N ILE A 279 -9.78 5.41 -23.73
CA ILE A 279 -9.42 3.98 -23.57
C ILE A 279 -8.60 3.79 -22.28
N ARG A 280 -7.65 4.69 -21.97
CA ARG A 280 -6.89 4.66 -20.71
C ARG A 280 -7.80 4.78 -19.49
N GLU A 281 -8.73 5.74 -19.52
CA GLU A 281 -9.71 5.90 -18.45
C GLU A 281 -10.61 4.66 -18.30
N ALA A 282 -11.03 4.05 -19.42
CA ALA A 282 -11.82 2.81 -19.39
C ALA A 282 -11.03 1.66 -18.75
N HIS A 283 -9.73 1.56 -19.04
CA HIS A 283 -8.84 0.58 -18.42
C HIS A 283 -8.76 0.79 -16.89
N VAL A 284 -8.59 2.04 -16.43
CA VAL A 284 -8.57 2.36 -15.00
C VAL A 284 -9.90 2.02 -14.32
N ARG A 285 -11.04 2.36 -14.94
CA ARG A 285 -12.37 1.99 -14.42
C ARG A 285 -12.55 0.49 -14.31
N TYR A 286 -12.18 -0.27 -15.34
CA TYR A 286 -12.21 -1.73 -15.31
C TYR A 286 -11.36 -2.31 -14.17
N PHE A 287 -10.16 -1.77 -13.96
CA PHE A 287 -9.29 -2.22 -12.88
C PHE A 287 -9.92 -1.99 -11.48
N HIS A 288 -10.58 -0.86 -11.28
CA HIS A 288 -11.32 -0.60 -10.04
C HIS A 288 -12.52 -1.53 -9.87
N GLU A 289 -13.27 -1.80 -10.95
CA GLU A 289 -14.41 -2.73 -10.93
C GLU A 289 -13.97 -4.15 -10.56
N VAL A 290 -12.91 -4.65 -11.17
CA VAL A 290 -12.33 -5.96 -10.83
C VAL A 290 -11.94 -6.02 -9.36
N ARG A 291 -11.30 -4.97 -8.82
CA ARG A 291 -10.94 -4.90 -7.38
C ARG A 291 -12.16 -4.94 -6.47
N GLN A 292 -13.24 -4.26 -6.83
CA GLN A 292 -14.49 -4.29 -6.05
C GLN A 292 -15.13 -5.69 -6.08
N ILE A 293 -15.15 -6.34 -7.24
CA ILE A 293 -15.64 -7.74 -7.36
C ILE A 293 -14.82 -8.65 -6.46
N VAL A 294 -13.47 -8.56 -6.53
CA VAL A 294 -12.58 -9.40 -5.73
C VAL A 294 -12.74 -9.14 -4.22
N ALA A 295 -12.89 -7.88 -3.83
CA ALA A 295 -13.05 -7.51 -2.41
C ALA A 295 -14.32 -8.07 -1.77
N ASN A 296 -15.38 -8.32 -2.57
CA ASN A 296 -16.67 -8.83 -2.12
C ASN A 296 -16.87 -10.32 -2.45
N SER A 297 -15.82 -11.00 -2.96
CA SER A 297 -15.92 -12.39 -3.41
C SER A 297 -15.78 -13.36 -2.24
N GLU A 298 -16.89 -13.95 -1.82
CA GLU A 298 -16.96 -15.03 -0.83
C GLU A 298 -17.99 -16.10 -1.28
N PRO A 299 -17.66 -17.39 -1.16
CA PRO A 299 -16.35 -17.96 -0.81
C PRO A 299 -15.33 -17.83 -1.96
N VAL A 300 -14.04 -17.77 -1.64
CA VAL A 300 -12.97 -17.79 -2.63
C VAL A 300 -12.85 -19.22 -3.19
N GLU A 301 -13.16 -19.41 -4.47
CA GLU A 301 -13.16 -20.72 -5.14
C GLU A 301 -12.06 -20.85 -6.19
N VAL A 302 -11.65 -19.75 -6.81
CA VAL A 302 -10.71 -19.71 -7.93
C VAL A 302 -9.60 -18.70 -7.67
N ALA A 303 -8.37 -19.07 -7.98
CA ALA A 303 -7.25 -18.12 -8.13
C ALA A 303 -7.10 -17.78 -9.62
N ALA A 304 -7.13 -16.50 -9.96
CA ALA A 304 -7.09 -16.03 -11.35
C ALA A 304 -6.05 -14.93 -11.55
N LEU A 305 -5.46 -14.87 -12.74
CA LEU A 305 -4.64 -13.77 -13.21
C LEU A 305 -5.44 -12.92 -14.20
N VAL A 306 -5.62 -11.64 -13.93
CA VAL A 306 -6.17 -10.66 -14.87
C VAL A 306 -5.02 -9.78 -15.35
N ASN A 307 -4.67 -9.90 -16.63
CA ASN A 307 -3.56 -9.17 -17.23
C ASN A 307 -4.05 -8.43 -18.49
N ILE A 308 -3.94 -7.11 -18.48
CA ILE A 308 -4.35 -6.25 -19.61
C ILE A 308 -3.18 -5.36 -19.99
N GLN A 309 -2.96 -5.21 -21.31
CA GLN A 309 -1.89 -4.40 -21.85
C GLN A 309 -2.45 -3.44 -22.90
N LEU A 310 -2.09 -2.17 -22.80
CA LEU A 310 -2.30 -1.15 -23.84
C LEU A 310 -0.94 -0.68 -24.33
N MET A 311 -0.65 -0.88 -25.60
CA MET A 311 0.61 -0.50 -26.23
C MET A 311 0.34 0.41 -27.40
N THR A 312 1.21 1.43 -27.60
CA THR A 312 1.14 2.36 -28.73
C THR A 312 2.40 2.24 -29.59
N TRP A 313 2.25 2.20 -30.91
CA TRP A 313 3.38 2.15 -31.85
C TRP A 313 3.77 3.51 -32.43
N VAL A 314 2.81 4.43 -32.52
CA VAL A 314 3.01 5.79 -33.05
C VAL A 314 2.45 6.78 -32.06
N GLN A 315 3.23 7.80 -31.72
CA GLN A 315 2.84 8.89 -30.80
C GLN A 315 2.71 10.21 -31.53
#